data_7bb6f1aa268a13d320099030d169fba0
#
_entry.id   7bb6f1aa268a13d320099030d169fba0
#
_cell.length_a   1.000
_cell.length_b   1.000
_cell.length_c   1.000
_cell.angle_alpha   90.00
_cell.angle_beta   90.00
_cell.angle_gamma   90.00
#
_symmetry.space_group_name_H-M   'P 1'
#
loop_
_entity.id
_entity.type
_entity.pdbx_description
1 polymer ?
#
loop_
_entity_poly.entity_id
_entity_poly.type
_entity_poly.pdbx_seq_one_letter_code
_entity_poly.pdbx_strand_id
1 'polypeptide(L)'
;MGTLVFKDSITKEIVTWKHIQSEKVEDYKYLKDELLKQGYTIQSVVLDGKRGLYKAFDNIPKQMCHFHQKKIIQRYITMNPKLEASKDLKKIMTRLTQTNEKNFTEKLNNWYEKYKLFLDEKTISNTTGKLQYTHPRIRSAYRSLRTNLPYLFTHKNYKNLVINNTTNSLEGGVFSHMKNMISLHRGLTKNMKLKLVDYYLINYYKK
;
A
#
# COMPACT_ATOMS: atom_id res chain seq x y z
N MET A 1 7.01 -18.34 -1.97
CA MET A 1 5.60 -18.77 -1.96
C MET A 1 4.84 -17.89 -0.97
N GLY A 2 3.68 -17.38 -1.34
CA GLY A 2 2.83 -16.53 -0.53
C GLY A 2 1.36 -16.93 -0.64
N THR A 3 0.49 -16.24 0.10
CA THR A 3 -0.96 -16.37 -0.01
C THR A 3 -1.54 -14.98 -0.20
N LEU A 4 -2.22 -14.79 -1.32
CA LEU A 4 -3.01 -13.60 -1.59
C LEU A 4 -4.38 -13.78 -0.91
N VAL A 5 -4.83 -12.79 -0.14
CA VAL A 5 -6.07 -12.85 0.65
C VAL A 5 -6.92 -11.61 0.36
N PHE A 6 -8.18 -11.82 0.05
CA PHE A 6 -9.18 -10.75 0.01
C PHE A 6 -10.04 -10.83 1.28
N LYS A 7 -10.14 -9.70 1.95
CA LYS A 7 -10.88 -9.56 3.19
C LYS A 7 -11.88 -8.42 3.05
N ASP A 8 -13.13 -8.68 3.43
CA ASP A 8 -14.11 -7.62 3.55
C ASP A 8 -13.72 -6.67 4.70
N SER A 9 -13.73 -5.38 4.40
CA SER A 9 -13.31 -4.36 5.35
C SER A 9 -14.40 -4.01 6.38
N ILE A 10 -15.66 -4.34 6.10
CA ILE A 10 -16.83 -4.08 6.95
C ILE A 10 -17.13 -5.29 7.81
N THR A 11 -17.45 -6.45 7.19
CA THR A 11 -17.77 -7.68 7.92
C THR A 11 -16.55 -8.32 8.59
N LYS A 12 -15.33 -7.95 8.15
CA LYS A 12 -14.04 -8.53 8.58
C LYS A 12 -13.84 -9.99 8.14
N GLU A 13 -14.68 -10.52 7.31
CA GLU A 13 -14.60 -11.88 6.79
C GLU A 13 -13.50 -12.03 5.74
N ILE A 14 -12.87 -13.19 5.69
CA ILE A 14 -12.04 -13.60 4.58
C ILE A 14 -12.96 -14.03 3.45
N VAL A 15 -12.96 -13.29 2.36
CA VAL A 15 -13.86 -13.54 1.23
C VAL A 15 -13.29 -14.59 0.29
N THR A 16 -12.00 -14.49 -0.02
CA THR A 16 -11.31 -15.47 -0.86
C THR A 16 -9.80 -15.37 -0.70
N TRP A 17 -9.07 -16.43 -1.07
CA TRP A 17 -7.61 -16.43 -1.11
C TRP A 17 -7.08 -17.36 -2.21
N LYS A 18 -5.80 -17.16 -2.53
CA LYS A 18 -5.06 -17.98 -3.50
C LYS A 18 -3.61 -18.13 -3.06
N HIS A 19 -3.08 -19.34 -3.10
CA HIS A 19 -1.65 -19.58 -2.93
C HIS A 19 -0.90 -19.21 -4.22
N ILE A 20 0.18 -18.44 -4.10
CA ILE A 20 0.95 -17.90 -5.21
C ILE A 20 2.44 -18.16 -5.02
N GLN A 21 3.17 -18.33 -6.12
CA GLN A 21 4.64 -18.41 -6.10
C GLN A 21 5.26 -17.01 -5.95
N SER A 22 4.76 -16.07 -6.72
CA SER A 22 5.10 -14.65 -6.69
C SER A 22 3.83 -13.84 -6.92
N GLU A 23 3.77 -12.67 -6.33
CA GLU A 23 2.61 -11.79 -6.42
C GLU A 23 2.55 -11.09 -7.78
N LYS A 24 1.56 -11.40 -8.60
CA LYS A 24 1.31 -10.85 -9.93
C LYS A 24 -0.04 -10.13 -9.99
N VAL A 25 -0.18 -9.18 -10.90
CA VAL A 25 -1.44 -8.44 -11.14
C VAL A 25 -2.56 -9.39 -11.59
N GLU A 26 -2.19 -10.41 -12.36
CA GLU A 26 -3.10 -11.45 -12.89
C GLU A 26 -3.78 -12.25 -11.76
N ASP A 27 -3.07 -12.50 -10.64
CA ASP A 27 -3.66 -13.20 -9.50
C ASP A 27 -4.79 -12.40 -8.84
N TYR A 28 -4.62 -11.07 -8.77
CA TYR A 28 -5.67 -10.18 -8.27
C TYR A 28 -6.86 -10.08 -9.21
N LYS A 29 -6.62 -10.01 -10.53
CA LYS A 29 -7.69 -10.05 -11.53
C LYS A 29 -8.47 -11.35 -11.44
N TYR A 30 -7.76 -12.48 -11.37
CA TYR A 30 -8.38 -13.80 -11.23
C TYR A 30 -9.32 -13.86 -10.02
N LEU A 31 -8.83 -13.50 -8.82
CA LEU A 31 -9.67 -13.53 -7.62
C LEU A 31 -10.84 -12.54 -7.68
N LYS A 32 -10.64 -11.35 -8.26
CA LYS A 32 -11.71 -10.39 -8.49
C LYS A 32 -12.80 -11.00 -9.40
N ASP A 33 -12.40 -11.59 -10.52
CA ASP A 33 -13.32 -12.12 -11.51
C ASP A 33 -14.09 -13.34 -10.96
N GLU A 34 -13.46 -14.18 -10.13
CA GLU A 34 -14.12 -15.26 -9.41
C GLU A 34 -15.21 -14.75 -8.44
N LEU A 35 -14.91 -13.69 -7.69
CA LEU A 35 -15.91 -13.07 -6.81
C LEU A 35 -17.11 -12.50 -7.59
N LEU A 36 -16.84 -11.82 -8.71
CA LEU A 36 -17.91 -11.29 -9.57
C LEU A 36 -18.79 -12.41 -10.13
N LYS A 37 -18.21 -13.54 -10.56
CA LYS A 37 -18.96 -14.72 -11.02
C LYS A 37 -19.83 -15.34 -9.91
N GLN A 38 -19.38 -15.27 -8.67
CA GLN A 38 -20.13 -15.72 -7.49
C GLN A 38 -21.26 -14.75 -7.05
N GLY A 39 -21.45 -13.64 -7.78
CA GLY A 39 -22.48 -12.64 -7.52
C GLY A 39 -22.08 -11.54 -6.53
N TYR A 40 -20.80 -11.46 -6.12
CA TYR A 40 -20.33 -10.36 -5.28
C TYR A 40 -20.26 -9.06 -6.06
N THR A 41 -20.60 -7.96 -5.40
CA THR A 41 -20.35 -6.60 -5.90
C THR A 41 -19.22 -5.97 -5.12
N ILE A 42 -18.12 -5.62 -5.80
CA ILE A 42 -16.95 -4.98 -5.16
C ILE A 42 -17.16 -3.46 -5.22
N GLN A 43 -17.56 -2.86 -4.11
CA GLN A 43 -17.83 -1.41 -4.01
C GLN A 43 -16.56 -0.56 -4.01
N SER A 44 -15.48 -1.06 -3.42
CA SER A 44 -14.19 -0.37 -3.34
C SER A 44 -13.07 -1.34 -2.97
N VAL A 45 -11.82 -0.93 -3.20
CA VAL A 45 -10.64 -1.70 -2.78
C VAL A 45 -9.63 -0.80 -2.08
N VAL A 46 -8.95 -1.35 -1.05
CA VAL A 46 -7.82 -0.71 -0.38
C VAL A 46 -6.55 -1.46 -0.74
N LEU A 47 -5.57 -0.78 -1.33
CA LEU A 47 -4.36 -1.36 -1.90
C LEU A 47 -3.09 -0.79 -1.23
N ASP A 48 -2.02 -1.56 -1.21
CA ASP A 48 -0.72 -1.18 -0.62
C ASP A 48 0.14 -0.27 -1.52
N GLY A 49 -0.32 0.01 -2.75
CA GLY A 49 0.39 0.84 -3.73
C GLY A 49 1.40 0.09 -4.57
N LYS A 50 1.34 -1.25 -4.60
CA LYS A 50 2.15 -2.03 -5.53
C LYS A 50 1.87 -1.62 -6.97
N ARG A 51 2.94 -1.39 -7.73
CA ARG A 51 2.87 -0.95 -9.11
C ARG A 51 2.03 -1.91 -9.96
N GLY A 52 1.10 -1.36 -10.72
CA GLY A 52 0.22 -2.11 -11.64
C GLY A 52 -1.07 -2.65 -10.98
N LEU A 53 -1.16 -2.76 -9.65
CA LEU A 53 -2.36 -3.27 -8.98
C LEU A 53 -3.62 -2.45 -9.24
N TYR A 54 -3.48 -1.13 -9.39
CA TYR A 54 -4.62 -0.26 -9.70
C TYR A 54 -5.33 -0.66 -11.00
N LYS A 55 -4.59 -1.24 -11.98
CA LYS A 55 -5.15 -1.74 -13.25
C LYS A 55 -5.95 -3.05 -13.09
N ALA A 56 -5.77 -3.80 -12.00
CA ALA A 56 -6.55 -5.00 -11.73
C ALA A 56 -8.01 -4.68 -11.37
N PHE A 57 -8.26 -3.46 -10.87
CA PHE A 57 -9.56 -3.01 -10.36
C PHE A 57 -10.10 -1.81 -11.14
N ASP A 58 -10.01 -1.86 -12.49
CA ASP A 58 -10.58 -0.79 -13.32
C ASP A 58 -12.07 -0.59 -12.99
N ASN A 59 -12.52 0.67 -13.01
CA ASN A 59 -13.90 1.10 -12.68
C ASN A 59 -14.36 0.86 -11.24
N ILE A 60 -13.48 0.41 -10.34
CA ILE A 60 -13.78 0.27 -8.92
C ILE A 60 -13.04 1.38 -8.16
N PRO A 61 -13.70 2.10 -7.22
CA PRO A 61 -13.05 3.06 -6.34
C PRO A 61 -11.85 2.45 -5.62
N LYS A 62 -10.67 3.06 -5.75
CA LYS A 62 -9.40 2.56 -5.22
C LYS A 62 -8.85 3.50 -4.17
N GLN A 63 -8.59 2.98 -2.99
CA GLN A 63 -7.94 3.71 -1.91
C GLN A 63 -6.50 3.21 -1.74
N MET A 64 -5.54 4.13 -1.78
CA MET A 64 -4.17 3.84 -1.36
C MET A 64 -4.10 3.74 0.16
N CYS A 65 -3.58 2.64 0.67
CA CYS A 65 -3.37 2.46 2.10
C CYS A 65 -2.44 3.53 2.67
N HIS A 66 -2.93 4.35 3.60
CA HIS A 66 -2.16 5.43 4.23
C HIS A 66 -0.94 4.91 4.99
N PHE A 67 -1.06 3.76 5.65
CA PHE A 67 0.07 3.14 6.35
C PHE A 67 1.20 2.79 5.38
N HIS A 68 0.87 2.14 4.24
CA HIS A 68 1.86 1.80 3.23
C HIS A 68 2.45 3.04 2.56
N GLN A 69 1.64 4.06 2.27
CA GLN A 69 2.15 5.32 1.75
C GLN A 69 3.16 5.98 2.71
N LYS A 70 2.85 6.03 4.01
CA LYS A 70 3.78 6.51 5.04
C LYS A 70 5.08 5.69 5.06
N LYS A 71 4.98 4.36 4.99
CA LYS A 71 6.15 3.45 4.93
C LYS A 71 7.01 3.67 3.68
N ILE A 72 6.40 3.87 2.51
CA ILE A 72 7.11 4.18 1.27
C ILE A 72 7.90 5.48 1.42
N ILE A 73 7.29 6.56 1.90
CA ILE A 73 7.98 7.83 2.09
C ILE A 73 9.10 7.70 3.12
N GLN A 74 8.83 7.07 4.26
CA GLN A 74 9.83 6.83 5.31
C GLN A 74 11.04 6.05 4.81
N ARG A 75 10.87 5.10 3.90
CA ARG A 75 11.97 4.37 3.25
C ARG A 75 12.89 5.29 2.44
N TYR A 76 12.33 6.34 1.84
CA TYR A 76 13.12 7.33 1.09
C TYR A 76 13.79 8.38 1.98
N ILE A 77 13.06 8.96 2.94
CA ILE A 77 13.55 10.09 3.74
C ILE A 77 14.08 9.70 5.12
N THR A 78 14.00 8.40 5.49
CA THR A 78 14.38 7.81 6.79
C THR A 78 13.49 8.22 7.97
N MET A 79 13.72 7.61 9.15
CA MET A 79 13.00 7.96 10.40
C MET A 79 13.40 9.34 10.91
N ASN A 80 14.69 9.64 10.87
CA ASN A 80 15.27 10.89 11.36
C ASN A 80 15.97 11.64 10.22
N PRO A 81 15.20 12.33 9.35
CA PRO A 81 15.77 13.03 8.19
C PRO A 81 16.63 14.20 8.65
N LYS A 82 17.80 14.36 8.02
CA LYS A 82 18.71 15.50 8.28
C LYS A 82 18.38 16.72 7.41
N LEU A 83 18.01 16.49 6.15
CA LEU A 83 17.69 17.56 5.20
C LEU A 83 16.38 18.27 5.55
N GLU A 84 16.36 19.60 5.50
CA GLU A 84 15.15 20.40 5.78
C GLU A 84 13.98 20.01 4.87
N ALA A 85 14.21 19.83 3.58
CA ALA A 85 13.19 19.35 2.65
C ALA A 85 12.59 18.02 3.08
N SER A 86 13.39 17.09 3.61
CA SER A 86 12.92 15.79 4.11
C SER A 86 12.16 15.92 5.44
N LYS A 87 12.58 16.83 6.33
CA LYS A 87 11.89 17.12 7.59
C LYS A 87 10.50 17.70 7.33
N ASP A 88 10.40 18.66 6.42
CA ASP A 88 9.12 19.29 6.08
C ASP A 88 8.19 18.31 5.36
N LEU A 89 8.71 17.48 4.44
CA LEU A 89 7.92 16.42 3.81
C LEU A 89 7.39 15.40 4.84
N LYS A 90 8.21 15.04 5.84
CA LYS A 90 7.79 14.17 6.96
C LYS A 90 6.64 14.79 7.75
N LYS A 91 6.68 16.11 8.05
CA LYS A 91 5.58 16.82 8.73
C LYS A 91 4.26 16.73 7.94
N ILE A 92 4.31 16.90 6.60
CA ILE A 92 3.14 16.76 5.73
C ILE A 92 2.59 15.33 5.84
N MET A 93 3.48 14.32 5.74
CA MET A 93 3.08 12.90 5.80
C MET A 93 2.51 12.45 7.14
N THR A 94 2.99 12.99 8.25
CA THR A 94 2.47 12.67 9.58
C THR A 94 0.98 13.00 9.67
N ARG A 95 0.55 14.09 9.03
CA ARG A 95 -0.84 14.57 9.06
C ARG A 95 -1.73 13.98 7.95
N LEU A 96 -1.26 13.03 7.14
CA LEU A 96 -2.02 12.45 6.02
C LEU A 96 -3.42 11.94 6.43
N THR A 97 -3.54 11.29 7.57
CA THR A 97 -4.82 10.72 8.06
C THR A 97 -5.78 11.78 8.60
N GLN A 98 -5.28 12.95 8.97
CA GLN A 98 -6.04 14.02 9.63
C GLN A 98 -6.45 15.15 8.68
N THR A 99 -5.96 15.14 7.43
CA THR A 99 -6.18 16.18 6.43
C THR A 99 -7.19 15.75 5.36
N ASN A 100 -7.60 16.66 4.50
CA ASN A 100 -8.36 16.39 3.28
C ASN A 100 -7.48 16.54 2.03
N GLU A 101 -7.99 16.15 0.86
CA GLU A 101 -7.27 16.18 -0.40
C GLU A 101 -6.81 17.59 -0.78
N LYS A 102 -7.69 18.60 -0.66
CA LYS A 102 -7.38 20.00 -0.99
C LYS A 102 -6.20 20.51 -0.16
N ASN A 103 -6.30 20.43 1.15
CA ASN A 103 -5.25 20.92 2.06
C ASN A 103 -3.94 20.14 1.93
N PHE A 104 -4.03 18.83 1.66
CA PHE A 104 -2.84 18.01 1.45
C PHE A 104 -2.12 18.39 0.15
N THR A 105 -2.88 18.55 -0.93
CA THR A 105 -2.37 18.95 -2.25
C THR A 105 -1.72 20.32 -2.20
N GLU A 106 -2.37 21.28 -1.56
CA GLU A 106 -1.82 22.63 -1.36
C GLU A 106 -0.49 22.60 -0.61
N LYS A 107 -0.42 21.90 0.53
CA LYS A 107 0.82 21.75 1.29
C LYS A 107 1.92 21.06 0.50
N LEU A 108 1.58 20.05 -0.29
CA LEU A 108 2.53 19.33 -1.13
C LEU A 108 3.05 20.21 -2.29
N ASN A 109 2.19 21.04 -2.88
CA ASN A 109 2.56 22.00 -3.91
C ASN A 109 3.47 23.09 -3.34
N ASN A 110 3.10 23.70 -2.19
CA ASN A 110 3.93 24.71 -1.52
C ASN A 110 5.30 24.15 -1.12
N TRP A 111 5.34 22.89 -0.67
CA TRP A 111 6.60 22.21 -0.40
C TRP A 111 7.45 22.06 -1.67
N TYR A 112 6.84 21.67 -2.79
CA TYR A 112 7.55 21.51 -4.06
C TYR A 112 8.13 22.84 -4.56
N GLU A 113 7.32 23.92 -4.56
CA GLU A 113 7.80 25.24 -4.99
C GLU A 113 8.95 25.75 -4.10
N LYS A 114 8.86 25.54 -2.77
CA LYS A 114 9.92 25.90 -1.82
C LYS A 114 11.23 25.18 -2.12
N TYR A 115 11.18 23.91 -2.52
CA TYR A 115 12.37 23.06 -2.67
C TYR A 115 12.70 22.70 -4.13
N LYS A 116 12.05 23.31 -5.12
CA LYS A 116 12.21 22.98 -6.54
C LYS A 116 13.67 23.07 -7.00
N LEU A 117 14.35 24.17 -6.71
CA LEU A 117 15.77 24.35 -7.09
C LEU A 117 16.66 23.28 -6.44
N PHE A 118 16.50 23.02 -5.15
CA PHE A 118 17.20 21.95 -4.43
C PHE A 118 16.93 20.57 -5.04
N LEU A 119 15.70 20.28 -5.41
CA LEU A 119 15.33 19.01 -6.03
C LEU A 119 15.92 18.84 -7.43
N ASP A 120 16.14 19.93 -8.15
CA ASP A 120 16.66 19.93 -9.52
C ASP A 120 18.19 20.01 -9.60
N GLU A 121 18.88 20.13 -8.46
CA GLU A 121 20.33 20.02 -8.38
C GLU A 121 20.84 18.72 -8.98
N LYS A 122 21.91 18.83 -9.77
CA LYS A 122 22.56 17.71 -10.44
C LYS A 122 24.06 17.71 -10.18
N THR A 123 24.62 16.51 -10.06
CA THR A 123 26.07 16.27 -9.90
C THR A 123 26.53 15.22 -10.90
N ILE A 124 27.81 15.23 -11.23
CA ILE A 124 28.42 14.17 -12.04
C ILE A 124 28.74 12.99 -11.13
N SER A 125 28.28 11.81 -11.51
CA SER A 125 28.56 10.56 -10.78
C SER A 125 30.04 10.22 -10.88
N ASN A 126 30.71 10.06 -9.74
CA ASN A 126 32.12 9.66 -9.70
C ASN A 126 32.36 8.23 -10.25
N THR A 127 31.31 7.39 -10.29
CA THR A 127 31.42 6.00 -10.76
C THR A 127 31.10 5.83 -12.24
N THR A 128 30.18 6.65 -12.77
CA THR A 128 29.68 6.49 -14.15
C THR A 128 30.00 7.68 -15.06
N GLY A 129 30.51 8.77 -14.52
CA GLY A 129 30.75 10.05 -15.25
C GLY A 129 29.46 10.72 -15.77
N LYS A 130 28.28 10.18 -15.48
CA LYS A 130 27.01 10.70 -15.98
C LYS A 130 26.40 11.73 -15.01
N LEU A 131 25.71 12.70 -15.59
CA LEU A 131 24.93 13.68 -14.83
C LEU A 131 23.74 12.98 -14.17
N GLN A 132 23.60 13.14 -12.84
CA GLN A 132 22.52 12.58 -12.04
C GLN A 132 21.98 13.60 -11.04
N TYR A 133 20.73 13.40 -10.57
CA TYR A 133 20.19 14.26 -9.53
C TYR A 133 20.93 14.04 -8.20
N THR A 134 21.29 15.14 -7.54
CA THR A 134 21.97 15.15 -6.23
C THR A 134 21.09 14.53 -5.14
N HIS A 135 19.76 14.72 -5.24
CA HIS A 135 18.79 14.31 -4.23
C HIS A 135 17.76 13.28 -4.74
N PRO A 136 18.20 12.10 -5.28
CA PRO A 136 17.29 11.16 -5.96
C PRO A 136 16.24 10.55 -5.02
N ARG A 137 16.58 10.34 -3.74
CA ARG A 137 15.69 9.72 -2.77
C ARG A 137 14.48 10.61 -2.44
N ILE A 138 14.70 11.87 -2.13
CA ILE A 138 13.60 12.80 -1.82
C ILE A 138 12.74 13.11 -3.06
N ARG A 139 13.34 13.14 -4.24
CA ARG A 139 12.62 13.21 -5.52
C ARG A 139 11.70 12.00 -5.69
N SER A 140 12.18 10.81 -5.37
CA SER A 140 11.37 9.58 -5.41
C SER A 140 10.23 9.59 -4.39
N ALA A 141 10.47 10.13 -3.19
CA ALA A 141 9.43 10.35 -2.19
C ALA A 141 8.30 11.25 -2.72
N TYR A 142 8.66 12.43 -3.25
CA TYR A 142 7.70 13.36 -3.84
C TYR A 142 6.93 12.74 -5.01
N ARG A 143 7.64 12.06 -5.93
CA ARG A 143 7.02 11.37 -7.07
C ARG A 143 6.02 10.31 -6.63
N SER A 144 6.35 9.53 -5.59
CA SER A 144 5.44 8.53 -5.02
C SER A 144 4.16 9.18 -4.50
N LEU A 145 4.25 10.33 -3.82
CA LEU A 145 3.08 11.08 -3.36
C LEU A 145 2.22 11.59 -4.51
N ARG A 146 2.85 12.17 -5.53
CA ARG A 146 2.13 12.69 -6.71
C ARG A 146 1.42 11.58 -7.48
N THR A 147 2.08 10.43 -7.65
CA THR A 147 1.50 9.27 -8.35
C THR A 147 0.30 8.69 -7.59
N ASN A 148 0.38 8.63 -6.25
CA ASN A 148 -0.68 8.03 -5.44
C ASN A 148 -1.75 9.04 -4.96
N LEU A 149 -1.54 10.34 -5.17
CA LEU A 149 -2.45 11.40 -4.72
C LEU A 149 -3.92 11.16 -5.13
N PRO A 150 -4.25 10.74 -6.36
CA PRO A 150 -5.64 10.49 -6.77
C PRO A 150 -6.34 9.39 -5.97
N TYR A 151 -5.57 8.55 -5.26
CA TYR A 151 -6.07 7.40 -4.51
C TYR A 151 -5.96 7.57 -2.99
N LEU A 152 -5.33 8.64 -2.50
CA LEU A 152 -5.10 8.83 -1.07
C LEU A 152 -6.37 9.24 -0.31
N PHE A 153 -7.32 9.89 -0.98
CA PHE A 153 -8.50 10.46 -0.34
C PHE A 153 -9.82 9.88 -0.85
N THR A 154 -9.78 8.75 -1.56
CA THR A 154 -10.97 8.04 -2.06
C THR A 154 -11.99 7.80 -0.95
N HIS A 155 -11.53 7.40 0.25
CA HIS A 155 -12.36 7.18 1.43
C HIS A 155 -13.12 8.43 1.92
N LYS A 156 -12.70 9.63 1.51
CA LYS A 156 -13.39 10.90 1.84
C LYS A 156 -14.25 11.40 0.69
N ASN A 157 -13.89 11.05 -0.55
CA ASN A 157 -14.56 11.51 -1.76
C ASN A 157 -15.86 10.72 -2.02
N TYR A 158 -15.92 9.45 -1.64
CA TYR A 158 -17.09 8.58 -1.77
C TYR A 158 -17.86 8.48 -0.46
N LYS A 159 -18.65 9.51 -0.14
CA LYS A 159 -19.38 9.62 1.15
C LYS A 159 -20.46 8.56 1.36
N ASN A 160 -20.95 7.96 0.28
CA ASN A 160 -21.93 6.88 0.28
C ASN A 160 -21.33 5.49 0.48
N LEU A 161 -20.00 5.37 0.54
CA LEU A 161 -19.28 4.12 0.74
C LEU A 161 -18.46 4.16 2.03
N VAL A 162 -18.43 3.05 2.74
CA VAL A 162 -17.54 2.88 3.89
C VAL A 162 -16.20 2.31 3.40
N ILE A 163 -15.25 3.19 3.17
CA ILE A 163 -13.92 2.83 2.66
C ILE A 163 -12.88 3.05 3.75
N ASN A 164 -12.19 1.99 4.16
CA ASN A 164 -11.08 2.12 5.10
C ASN A 164 -9.86 2.78 4.42
N ASN A 165 -9.11 3.59 5.15
CA ASN A 165 -7.89 4.22 4.64
C ASN A 165 -6.63 3.38 4.90
N THR A 166 -6.76 2.20 5.53
CA THR A 166 -5.63 1.29 5.80
C THR A 166 -6.00 -0.16 5.61
N THR A 167 -4.99 -1.01 5.38
CA THR A 167 -5.08 -2.47 5.35
C THR A 167 -4.64 -3.12 6.67
N ASN A 168 -4.57 -2.36 7.76
CA ASN A 168 -4.04 -2.85 9.05
C ASN A 168 -4.78 -4.07 9.59
N SER A 169 -6.10 -4.17 9.36
CA SER A 169 -6.88 -5.34 9.78
C SER A 169 -6.49 -6.63 9.06
N LEU A 170 -5.92 -6.52 7.86
CA LEU A 170 -5.36 -7.67 7.13
C LEU A 170 -3.93 -7.95 7.58
N GLU A 171 -3.07 -6.92 7.62
CA GLU A 171 -1.65 -7.04 7.98
C GLU A 171 -1.46 -7.51 9.43
N GLY A 172 -1.97 -6.75 10.39
CA GLY A 172 -1.85 -7.03 11.82
C GLY A 172 -2.79 -8.13 12.29
N GLY A 173 -4.03 -8.15 11.78
CA GLY A 173 -5.05 -9.11 12.20
C GLY A 173 -4.87 -10.50 11.60
N VAL A 174 -4.72 -10.61 10.28
CA VAL A 174 -4.66 -11.90 9.58
C VAL A 174 -3.22 -12.38 9.44
N PHE A 175 -2.39 -11.62 8.75
CA PHE A 175 -1.05 -12.09 8.38
C PHE A 175 -0.10 -12.24 9.57
N SER A 176 -0.20 -11.40 10.59
CA SER A 176 0.63 -11.51 11.78
C SER A 176 0.36 -12.82 12.53
N HIS A 177 -0.92 -13.13 12.78
CA HIS A 177 -1.30 -14.40 13.45
C HIS A 177 -0.98 -15.62 12.60
N MET A 178 -1.24 -15.56 11.29
CA MET A 178 -0.90 -16.64 10.36
C MET A 178 0.61 -16.93 10.35
N LYS A 179 1.45 -15.88 10.31
CA LYS A 179 2.92 -16.03 10.37
C LYS A 179 3.38 -16.65 11.70
N ASN A 180 2.81 -16.22 12.82
CA ASN A 180 3.11 -16.80 14.12
C ASN A 180 2.77 -18.28 14.16
N MET A 181 1.59 -18.67 13.69
CA MET A 181 1.15 -20.07 13.60
C MET A 181 2.13 -20.89 12.75
N ILE A 182 2.51 -20.42 11.57
CA ILE A 182 3.50 -21.10 10.70
C ILE A 182 4.84 -21.21 11.40
N SER A 183 5.26 -20.21 12.16
CA SER A 183 6.55 -20.20 12.86
C SER A 183 6.60 -21.20 14.00
N LEU A 184 5.49 -21.49 14.67
CA LEU A 184 5.38 -22.54 15.69
C LEU A 184 5.51 -23.95 15.08
N HIS A 185 5.09 -24.14 13.84
CA HIS A 185 5.10 -25.40 13.12
C HIS A 185 6.24 -25.46 12.07
N ARG A 186 7.47 -25.17 12.47
CA ARG A 186 8.62 -25.05 11.54
C ARG A 186 8.95 -26.33 10.77
N GLY A 187 8.72 -27.51 11.37
CA GLY A 187 9.00 -28.82 10.78
C GLY A 187 8.04 -29.28 9.68
N LEU A 188 6.93 -28.57 9.45
CA LEU A 188 5.96 -28.95 8.42
C LEU A 188 6.56 -28.82 7.01
N THR A 189 6.22 -29.80 6.15
CA THR A 189 6.48 -29.71 4.71
C THR A 189 5.76 -28.52 4.09
N LYS A 190 6.14 -28.12 2.87
CA LYS A 190 5.50 -27.03 2.14
C LYS A 190 3.98 -27.25 2.00
N ASN A 191 3.57 -28.46 1.62
CA ASN A 191 2.16 -28.78 1.44
C ASN A 191 1.38 -28.73 2.76
N MET A 192 1.96 -29.21 3.85
CA MET A 192 1.34 -29.14 5.18
C MET A 192 1.19 -27.69 5.66
N LYS A 193 2.19 -26.83 5.37
CA LYS A 193 2.07 -25.38 5.67
C LYS A 193 0.92 -24.73 4.89
N LEU A 194 0.71 -25.11 3.62
CA LEU A 194 -0.42 -24.60 2.84
C LEU A 194 -1.76 -25.03 3.46
N LYS A 195 -1.92 -26.33 3.79
CA LYS A 195 -3.13 -26.82 4.47
C LYS A 195 -3.38 -26.12 5.81
N LEU A 196 -2.33 -25.84 6.56
CA LEU A 196 -2.42 -25.08 7.82
C LEU A 196 -2.90 -23.64 7.59
N VAL A 197 -2.44 -22.99 6.52
CA VAL A 197 -2.92 -21.65 6.11
C VAL A 197 -4.38 -21.71 5.70
N ASP A 198 -4.79 -22.70 4.89
CA ASP A 198 -6.20 -22.89 4.49
C ASP A 198 -7.10 -23.09 5.70
N TYR A 199 -6.69 -23.97 6.61
CA TYR A 199 -7.43 -24.21 7.87
C TYR A 199 -7.58 -22.92 8.69
N TYR A 200 -6.49 -22.12 8.79
CA TYR A 200 -6.55 -20.85 9.50
C TYR A 200 -7.50 -19.85 8.84
N LEU A 201 -7.46 -19.69 7.52
CA LEU A 201 -8.28 -18.74 6.78
C LEU A 201 -9.77 -19.14 6.81
N ILE A 202 -10.09 -20.44 6.67
CA ILE A 202 -11.46 -20.98 6.77
C ILE A 202 -12.06 -20.71 8.16
N ASN A 203 -11.26 -20.83 9.22
CA ASN A 203 -11.72 -20.68 10.60
C ASN A 203 -11.44 -19.30 11.20
N TYR A 204 -11.01 -18.34 10.39
CA TYR A 204 -10.61 -17.00 10.88
C TYR A 204 -11.71 -16.30 11.68
N TYR A 205 -12.99 -16.55 11.37
CA TYR A 205 -14.16 -15.91 11.99
C TYR A 205 -14.85 -16.75 13.06
N LYS A 206 -14.44 -18.00 13.24
CA LYS A 206 -15.06 -18.90 14.25
C LYS A 206 -14.48 -18.70 15.66
N LYS A 207 -13.70 -17.65 15.85
CA LYS A 207 -13.18 -17.21 17.15
C LYS A 207 -13.93 -15.94 17.56
#